data_65f80f510114b0c89d867d58ae13f2c5
#
_entry.id   65f80f510114b0c89d867d58ae13f2c5
#
_cell.length_a   1.000
_cell.length_b   1.000
_cell.length_c   1.000
_cell.angle_alpha   90.00
_cell.angle_beta   90.00
_cell.angle_gamma   90.00
#
_symmetry.space_group_name_H-M   'P 1'
#
loop_
_entity.id
_entity.type
_entity.pdbx_description
1 polymer ?
#
loop_
_entity_poly.entity_id
_entity_poly.type
_entity_poly.pdbx_seq_one_letter_code
_entity_poly.pdbx_strand_id
1 'polypeptide(L)'
;EAEFVKELEYLSYVGATAINVSEQSGSIQGQLDTPVLDDKKRVLTDEEWDRFTTGLNKLGKLSMEKYGIRTCFHHHMGTVCQTVEETTRLMENTDPKYVFLCFDTGHFTFAGEDPVKMLEKFADRVGHVHLKNMRMPLVEKARAEHWSFLDAVRAGAFTVPGDPDGCVEFDAVFDLLDKAGYTGWIMVEAEQD
;
A
#
# COMPACT_ATOMS: atom_id res chain seq x y z
N GLU A 1 -13.57 15.58 0.97
CA GLU A 1 -14.83 14.79 0.99
C GLU A 1 -15.61 14.90 -0.31
N ALA A 2 -15.82 16.12 -0.87
CA ALA A 2 -16.61 16.31 -2.09
C ALA A 2 -16.03 15.57 -3.32
N GLU A 3 -14.71 15.63 -3.55
CA GLU A 3 -14.05 14.89 -4.64
C GLU A 3 -14.16 13.39 -4.42
N PHE A 4 -13.94 12.89 -3.21
CA PHE A 4 -14.09 11.47 -2.88
C PHE A 4 -15.51 10.96 -3.16
N VAL A 5 -16.54 11.77 -2.92
CA VAL A 5 -17.93 11.43 -3.25
C VAL A 5 -18.13 11.29 -4.76
N LYS A 6 -17.56 12.18 -5.57
CA LYS A 6 -17.63 12.07 -7.04
C LYS A 6 -16.99 10.78 -7.56
N GLU A 7 -15.83 10.43 -7.01
CA GLU A 7 -15.17 9.16 -7.34
C GLU A 7 -16.04 7.95 -6.96
N LEU A 8 -16.65 7.97 -5.78
CA LEU A 8 -17.58 6.91 -5.37
C LEU A 8 -18.82 6.81 -6.25
N GLU A 9 -19.37 7.92 -6.70
CA GLU A 9 -20.50 7.96 -7.64
C GLU A 9 -20.12 7.32 -8.98
N TYR A 10 -18.94 7.65 -9.51
CA TYR A 10 -18.42 7.02 -10.73
C TYR A 10 -18.15 5.53 -10.55
N LEU A 11 -17.45 5.16 -9.47
CA LEU A 11 -17.13 3.77 -9.17
C LEU A 11 -18.39 2.92 -8.97
N SER A 12 -19.39 3.47 -8.28
CA SER A 12 -20.70 2.82 -8.13
C SER A 12 -21.40 2.62 -9.48
N TYR A 13 -21.33 3.61 -10.36
CA TYR A 13 -21.92 3.51 -11.72
C TYR A 13 -21.28 2.39 -12.54
N VAL A 14 -19.97 2.19 -12.43
CA VAL A 14 -19.26 1.11 -13.15
C VAL A 14 -19.27 -0.24 -12.41
N GLY A 15 -19.92 -0.31 -11.24
CA GLY A 15 -20.04 -1.55 -10.46
C GLY A 15 -18.80 -1.95 -9.69
N ALA A 16 -17.91 -1.01 -9.38
CA ALA A 16 -16.73 -1.27 -8.56
C ALA A 16 -17.12 -1.60 -7.11
N THR A 17 -16.35 -2.49 -6.47
CA THR A 17 -16.58 -2.94 -5.08
C THR A 17 -15.53 -2.47 -4.10
N ALA A 18 -14.47 -1.81 -4.59
CA ALA A 18 -13.39 -1.26 -3.79
C ALA A 18 -12.85 0.02 -4.41
N ILE A 19 -12.34 0.91 -3.55
CA ILE A 19 -11.55 2.09 -3.91
C ILE A 19 -10.23 2.05 -3.13
N ASN A 20 -9.11 2.19 -3.83
CA ASN A 20 -7.81 2.33 -3.19
C ASN A 20 -7.54 3.82 -2.91
N VAL A 21 -7.10 4.09 -1.69
CA VAL A 21 -6.75 5.44 -1.24
C VAL A 21 -5.37 5.43 -0.59
N SER A 22 -4.63 6.51 -0.72
CA SER A 22 -3.31 6.69 -0.09
C SER A 22 -3.18 8.10 0.44
N GLU A 23 -2.37 8.29 1.50
CA GLU A 23 -2.04 9.60 2.03
C GLU A 23 -0.77 10.12 1.34
N GLN A 24 -0.92 11.14 0.50
CA GLN A 24 0.15 11.65 -0.36
C GLN A 24 0.69 13.02 0.08
N SER A 25 0.16 13.62 1.16
CA SER A 25 0.62 14.93 1.61
C SER A 25 2.06 14.87 2.15
N GLY A 26 2.97 15.56 1.47
CA GLY A 26 4.39 15.52 1.79
C GLY A 26 5.10 14.23 1.35
N SER A 27 4.52 13.46 0.43
CA SER A 27 5.17 12.32 -0.20
C SER A 27 6.44 12.74 -0.95
N ILE A 28 7.49 11.92 -0.85
CA ILE A 28 8.76 12.12 -1.56
C ILE A 28 8.91 11.21 -2.79
N GLN A 29 7.94 10.33 -3.06
CA GLN A 29 8.03 9.38 -4.17
C GLN A 29 8.19 10.04 -5.55
N GLY A 30 7.62 11.22 -5.76
CA GLY A 30 7.75 12.00 -7.00
C GLY A 30 8.94 12.95 -7.04
N GLN A 31 9.76 13.01 -5.98
CA GLN A 31 10.90 13.91 -5.89
C GLN A 31 12.15 13.24 -6.49
N LEU A 32 12.67 13.82 -7.57
CA LEU A 32 13.80 13.22 -8.31
C LEU A 32 15.15 13.29 -7.56
N ASP A 33 15.31 14.27 -6.70
CA ASP A 33 16.57 14.52 -5.97
C ASP A 33 16.52 14.06 -4.51
N THR A 34 15.46 13.34 -4.10
CA THR A 34 15.29 12.90 -2.73
C THR A 34 15.42 11.39 -2.62
N PRO A 35 16.43 10.87 -1.90
CA PRO A 35 16.60 9.45 -1.67
C PRO A 35 15.39 8.86 -0.92
N VAL A 36 14.77 7.84 -1.51
CA VAL A 36 13.51 7.28 -0.98
C VAL A 36 13.73 6.32 0.19
N LEU A 37 14.91 5.73 0.29
CA LEU A 37 15.28 4.76 1.36
C LEU A 37 16.05 5.40 2.53
N ASP A 38 16.28 6.71 2.45
CA ASP A 38 16.80 7.50 3.58
C ASP A 38 15.63 7.97 4.46
N ASP A 39 15.92 8.40 5.69
CA ASP A 39 14.92 8.94 6.62
C ASP A 39 14.48 10.37 6.25
N LYS A 40 14.03 10.54 4.99
CA LYS A 40 13.60 11.83 4.44
C LYS A 40 12.09 11.98 4.32
N LYS A 41 11.35 10.89 4.43
CA LYS A 41 9.89 10.95 4.36
C LYS A 41 9.30 11.69 5.56
N ARG A 42 8.11 12.25 5.37
CA ARG A 42 7.35 12.87 6.45
C ARG A 42 6.97 11.82 7.51
N VAL A 43 7.14 12.18 8.77
CA VAL A 43 6.66 11.41 9.93
C VAL A 43 5.53 12.19 10.59
N LEU A 44 4.41 11.54 10.85
CA LEU A 44 3.26 12.15 11.50
C LEU A 44 3.44 12.19 13.01
N THR A 45 3.01 13.29 13.64
CA THR A 45 2.82 13.37 15.09
C THR A 45 1.61 12.51 15.52
N ASP A 46 1.46 12.25 16.82
CA ASP A 46 0.30 11.50 17.33
C ASP A 46 -1.02 12.21 17.01
N GLU A 47 -1.07 13.53 17.11
CA GLU A 47 -2.25 14.32 16.76
C GLU A 47 -2.58 14.25 15.25
N GLU A 48 -1.58 14.17 14.39
CA GLU A 48 -1.76 14.00 12.96
C GLU A 48 -2.26 12.58 12.64
N TRP A 49 -1.74 11.55 13.32
CA TRP A 49 -2.24 10.19 13.23
C TRP A 49 -3.72 10.11 13.64
N ASP A 50 -4.12 10.71 14.75
CA ASP A 50 -5.52 10.74 15.21
C ASP A 50 -6.44 11.39 14.17
N ARG A 51 -6.02 12.53 13.61
CA ARG A 51 -6.79 13.21 12.55
C ARG A 51 -6.88 12.35 11.27
N PHE A 52 -5.78 11.71 10.90
CA PHE A 52 -5.70 10.87 9.70
C PHE A 52 -6.63 9.66 9.82
N THR A 53 -6.51 8.88 10.89
CA THR A 53 -7.32 7.67 11.09
C THR A 53 -8.81 7.99 11.32
N THR A 54 -9.11 9.09 12.03
CA THR A 54 -10.49 9.60 12.17
C THR A 54 -11.08 9.99 10.81
N GLY A 55 -10.31 10.71 9.98
CA GLY A 55 -10.73 11.09 8.63
C GLY A 55 -10.96 9.87 7.73
N LEU A 56 -10.06 8.90 7.78
CA LEU A 56 -10.16 7.67 7.00
C LEU A 56 -11.37 6.83 7.41
N ASN A 57 -11.64 6.70 8.72
CA ASN A 57 -12.84 6.05 9.24
C ASN A 57 -14.12 6.72 8.73
N LYS A 58 -14.16 8.04 8.71
CA LYS A 58 -15.32 8.80 8.20
C LYS A 58 -15.54 8.55 6.70
N LEU A 59 -14.48 8.58 5.90
CA LEU A 59 -14.56 8.31 4.46
C LEU A 59 -14.95 6.85 4.19
N GLY A 60 -14.34 5.89 4.89
CA GLY A 60 -14.66 4.48 4.77
C GLY A 60 -16.11 4.16 5.14
N LYS A 61 -16.61 4.77 6.22
CA LYS A 61 -18.01 4.65 6.61
C LYS A 61 -18.94 5.18 5.54
N LEU A 62 -18.67 6.38 5.02
CA LEU A 62 -19.46 6.98 3.92
C LEU A 62 -19.48 6.08 2.69
N SER A 63 -18.31 5.57 2.28
CA SER A 63 -18.14 4.68 1.14
C SER A 63 -18.95 3.40 1.28
N MET A 64 -18.82 2.74 2.44
CA MET A 64 -19.48 1.47 2.69
C MET A 64 -20.99 1.61 2.86
N GLU A 65 -21.45 2.55 3.70
CA GLU A 65 -22.88 2.68 4.02
C GLU A 65 -23.72 3.24 2.86
N LYS A 66 -23.15 4.14 2.05
CA LYS A 66 -23.91 4.78 0.97
C LYS A 66 -23.75 4.07 -0.38
N TYR A 67 -22.57 3.49 -0.65
CA TYR A 67 -22.25 2.94 -1.97
C TYR A 67 -21.90 1.44 -1.97
N GLY A 68 -21.73 0.84 -0.80
CA GLY A 68 -21.29 -0.56 -0.69
C GLY A 68 -19.85 -0.80 -1.18
N ILE A 69 -19.03 0.26 -1.26
CA ILE A 69 -17.66 0.21 -1.76
C ILE A 69 -16.69 0.17 -0.58
N ARG A 70 -15.78 -0.80 -0.57
CA ARG A 70 -14.72 -0.92 0.43
C ARG A 70 -13.65 0.15 0.21
N THR A 71 -13.27 0.88 1.25
CA THR A 71 -12.12 1.79 1.22
C THR A 71 -10.88 1.04 1.64
N CYS A 72 -9.98 0.79 0.70
CA CYS A 72 -8.74 0.05 0.89
C CYS A 72 -7.58 1.04 0.96
N PHE A 73 -6.91 1.12 2.11
CA PHE A 73 -5.76 2.00 2.25
C PHE A 73 -4.51 1.36 1.67
N HIS A 74 -3.87 2.06 0.74
CA HIS A 74 -2.62 1.66 0.10
C HIS A 74 -1.44 2.34 0.78
N HIS A 75 -0.65 1.55 1.54
CA HIS A 75 0.66 1.97 2.01
C HIS A 75 1.61 2.12 0.82
N HIS A 76 2.55 3.04 0.88
CA HIS A 76 3.41 3.31 -0.27
C HIS A 76 4.77 3.88 0.15
N MET A 77 5.81 3.53 -0.61
CA MET A 77 7.13 4.11 -0.44
C MET A 77 7.11 5.63 -0.51
N GLY A 78 7.88 6.28 0.36
CA GLY A 78 8.01 7.73 0.43
C GLY A 78 6.81 8.48 1.00
N THR A 79 5.81 7.77 1.55
CA THR A 79 4.64 8.37 2.21
C THR A 79 4.72 8.26 3.73
N VAL A 80 3.75 8.85 4.42
CA VAL A 80 3.62 8.78 5.89
C VAL A 80 3.27 7.39 6.41
N CYS A 81 2.82 6.48 5.54
CA CYS A 81 2.49 5.10 5.85
C CYS A 81 3.23 4.18 4.88
N GLN A 82 4.46 3.82 5.23
CA GLN A 82 5.40 3.06 4.40
C GLN A 82 5.74 1.71 5.02
N THR A 83 6.01 1.67 6.34
CA THR A 83 6.52 0.49 7.04
C THR A 83 5.40 -0.41 7.58
N VAL A 84 5.77 -1.64 7.96
CA VAL A 84 4.87 -2.57 8.66
C VAL A 84 4.39 -1.96 9.99
N GLU A 85 5.23 -1.24 10.71
CA GLU A 85 4.87 -0.58 11.96
C GLU A 85 3.80 0.52 11.73
N GLU A 86 4.03 1.41 10.75
CA GLU A 86 3.10 2.49 10.42
C GLU A 86 1.76 1.94 9.89
N THR A 87 1.81 0.91 9.05
CA THR A 87 0.61 0.24 8.54
C THR A 87 -0.14 -0.48 9.67
N THR A 88 0.58 -1.12 10.60
CA THR A 88 -0.01 -1.70 11.81
C THR A 88 -0.72 -0.63 12.63
N ARG A 89 -0.06 0.50 12.91
CA ARG A 89 -0.67 1.63 13.62
C ARG A 89 -1.96 2.11 12.94
N LEU A 90 -1.95 2.24 11.61
CA LEU A 90 -3.14 2.62 10.85
C LEU A 90 -4.26 1.60 11.04
N MET A 91 -3.97 0.31 10.84
CA MET A 91 -4.99 -0.74 10.90
C MET A 91 -5.58 -0.91 12.30
N GLU A 92 -4.78 -0.74 13.36
CA GLU A 92 -5.22 -0.81 14.76
C GLU A 92 -6.06 0.40 15.19
N ASN A 93 -5.88 1.56 14.55
CA ASN A 93 -6.62 2.80 14.85
C ASN A 93 -7.75 3.09 13.86
N THR A 94 -8.10 2.12 12.99
CA THR A 94 -9.22 2.25 12.05
C THR A 94 -10.26 1.15 12.26
N ASP A 95 -11.52 1.49 11.95
CA ASP A 95 -12.64 0.56 12.12
C ASP A 95 -12.60 -0.55 11.05
N PRO A 96 -12.52 -1.83 11.46
CA PRO A 96 -12.46 -2.97 10.55
C PRO A 96 -13.68 -3.13 9.64
N LYS A 97 -14.79 -2.47 9.95
CA LYS A 97 -15.98 -2.47 9.10
C LYS A 97 -15.86 -1.54 7.89
N TYR A 98 -15.01 -0.55 7.96
CA TYR A 98 -15.01 0.55 7.02
C TYR A 98 -13.68 0.77 6.31
N VAL A 99 -12.56 0.39 6.94
CA VAL A 99 -11.22 0.57 6.41
C VAL A 99 -10.56 -0.78 6.23
N PHE A 100 -10.11 -1.05 5.02
CA PHE A 100 -9.43 -2.27 4.63
C PHE A 100 -8.01 -1.96 4.19
N LEU A 101 -7.17 -2.98 4.09
CA LEU A 101 -5.82 -2.87 3.58
C LEU A 101 -5.82 -3.13 2.06
N CYS A 102 -5.24 -2.23 1.28
CA CYS A 102 -4.68 -2.55 -0.02
C CYS A 102 -3.26 -3.07 0.22
N PHE A 103 -3.14 -4.39 0.24
CA PHE A 103 -1.88 -5.07 0.52
C PHE A 103 -0.98 -5.06 -0.72
N ASP A 104 0.22 -4.53 -0.60
CA ASP A 104 1.20 -4.45 -1.69
C ASP A 104 2.52 -5.13 -1.29
N THR A 105 2.89 -6.18 -2.01
CA THR A 105 4.10 -6.96 -1.72
C THR A 105 5.38 -6.19 -2.02
N GLY A 106 5.40 -5.38 -3.07
CA GLY A 106 6.61 -4.67 -3.51
C GLY A 106 6.99 -3.51 -2.61
N HIS A 107 6.02 -2.67 -2.21
CA HIS A 107 6.33 -1.53 -1.37
C HIS A 107 6.83 -1.93 0.02
N PHE A 108 6.31 -2.99 0.64
CA PHE A 108 6.87 -3.52 1.88
C PHE A 108 8.29 -4.05 1.67
N THR A 109 8.51 -4.86 0.62
CA THR A 109 9.84 -5.42 0.33
C THR A 109 10.86 -4.32 0.04
N PHE A 110 10.48 -3.27 -0.72
CA PHE A 110 11.35 -2.13 -1.00
C PHE A 110 11.69 -1.34 0.27
N ALA A 111 10.76 -1.22 1.20
CA ALA A 111 11.02 -0.62 2.51
C ALA A 111 12.00 -1.43 3.37
N GLY A 112 12.30 -2.67 2.99
CA GLY A 112 13.12 -3.61 3.77
C GLY A 112 12.30 -4.46 4.74
N GLU A 113 10.99 -4.53 4.51
CA GLU A 113 10.03 -5.24 5.33
C GLU A 113 9.64 -6.59 4.69
N ASP A 114 9.12 -7.48 5.52
CA ASP A 114 8.59 -8.76 5.08
C ASP A 114 7.05 -8.66 4.90
N PRO A 115 6.54 -8.72 3.66
CA PRO A 115 5.10 -8.61 3.41
C PRO A 115 4.29 -9.76 4.05
N VAL A 116 4.88 -10.93 4.24
CA VAL A 116 4.22 -12.10 4.86
C VAL A 116 3.81 -11.78 6.29
N LYS A 117 4.66 -11.08 7.07
CA LYS A 117 4.35 -10.67 8.45
C LYS A 117 3.14 -9.76 8.55
N MET A 118 2.91 -8.90 7.56
CA MET A 118 1.72 -8.07 7.52
C MET A 118 0.46 -8.92 7.29
N LEU A 119 0.52 -9.88 6.38
CA LEU A 119 -0.59 -10.79 6.14
C LEU A 119 -0.88 -11.70 7.34
N GLU A 120 0.13 -12.21 8.04
CA GLU A 120 -0.08 -12.99 9.27
C GLU A 120 -0.94 -12.24 10.29
N LYS A 121 -0.81 -10.91 10.33
CA LYS A 121 -1.54 -10.08 11.30
C LYS A 121 -2.89 -9.57 10.79
N PHE A 122 -3.02 -9.25 9.50
CA PHE A 122 -4.15 -8.50 8.95
C PHE A 122 -4.75 -9.09 7.66
N ALA A 123 -4.55 -10.39 7.39
CA ALA A 123 -5.12 -11.00 6.19
C ALA A 123 -6.65 -10.88 6.12
N ASP A 124 -7.33 -10.90 7.25
CA ASP A 124 -8.78 -10.70 7.37
C ASP A 124 -9.25 -9.27 7.07
N ARG A 125 -8.30 -8.31 7.06
CA ARG A 125 -8.52 -6.90 6.73
C ARG A 125 -8.16 -6.54 5.29
N VAL A 126 -7.63 -7.49 4.49
CA VAL A 126 -7.27 -7.24 3.10
C VAL A 126 -8.53 -7.06 2.25
N GLY A 127 -8.65 -5.90 1.63
CA GLY A 127 -9.74 -5.56 0.70
C GLY A 127 -9.33 -5.51 -0.76
N HIS A 128 -8.02 -5.35 -1.02
CA HIS A 128 -7.42 -5.32 -2.35
C HIS A 128 -5.96 -5.77 -2.27
N VAL A 129 -5.43 -6.33 -3.38
CA VAL A 129 -4.06 -6.85 -3.43
C VAL A 129 -3.34 -6.32 -4.66
N HIS A 130 -2.15 -5.77 -4.45
CA HIS A 130 -1.16 -5.47 -5.47
C HIS A 130 0.02 -6.44 -5.34
N LEU A 131 0.30 -7.17 -6.40
CA LEU A 131 1.47 -8.05 -6.46
C LEU A 131 2.57 -7.39 -7.28
N LYS A 132 3.60 -6.97 -6.59
CA LYS A 132 4.86 -6.50 -7.15
C LYS A 132 5.98 -7.40 -6.65
N ASN A 133 6.93 -7.73 -7.50
CA ASN A 133 8.15 -8.41 -7.08
C ASN A 133 9.33 -7.45 -7.07
N MET A 134 10.39 -7.79 -6.37
CA MET A 134 11.54 -6.91 -6.18
C MET A 134 12.83 -7.65 -6.50
N ARG A 135 13.77 -6.96 -7.18
CA ARG A 135 15.14 -7.42 -7.34
C ARG A 135 16.01 -6.86 -6.22
N MET A 136 16.24 -7.67 -5.18
CA MET A 136 16.93 -7.23 -3.97
C MET A 136 18.31 -6.59 -4.22
N PRO A 137 19.16 -7.07 -5.14
CA PRO A 137 20.44 -6.39 -5.44
C PRO A 137 20.28 -4.94 -5.89
N LEU A 138 19.17 -4.62 -6.60
CA LEU A 138 18.88 -3.24 -7.02
C LEU A 138 18.31 -2.39 -5.88
N VAL A 139 17.56 -2.99 -4.96
CA VAL A 139 17.11 -2.32 -3.74
C VAL A 139 18.30 -1.95 -2.85
N GLU A 140 19.23 -2.89 -2.65
CA GLU A 140 20.48 -2.64 -1.90
C GLU A 140 21.32 -1.54 -2.54
N LYS A 141 21.43 -1.55 -3.87
CA LYS A 141 22.12 -0.52 -4.63
C LYS A 141 21.42 0.83 -4.50
N ALA A 142 20.10 0.88 -4.60
CA ALA A 142 19.32 2.11 -4.42
C ALA A 142 19.57 2.74 -3.05
N ARG A 143 19.68 1.91 -2.00
CA ARG A 143 20.03 2.35 -0.65
C ARG A 143 21.47 2.88 -0.58
N ALA A 144 22.43 2.14 -1.12
CA ALA A 144 23.86 2.50 -1.04
C ALA A 144 24.21 3.76 -1.85
N GLU A 145 23.52 3.98 -2.95
CA GLU A 145 23.75 5.11 -3.88
C GLU A 145 22.75 6.27 -3.68
N HIS A 146 21.89 6.19 -2.66
CA HIS A 146 20.89 7.22 -2.32
C HIS A 146 19.96 7.57 -3.48
N TRP A 147 19.38 6.57 -4.14
CA TRP A 147 18.50 6.79 -5.28
C TRP A 147 17.14 7.35 -4.87
N SER A 148 16.57 8.18 -5.76
CA SER A 148 15.17 8.52 -5.70
C SER A 148 14.28 7.29 -5.99
N PHE A 149 13.00 7.38 -5.70
CA PHE A 149 12.06 6.30 -6.06
C PHE A 149 12.07 6.02 -7.57
N LEU A 150 12.01 7.08 -8.39
CA LEU A 150 11.99 6.92 -9.85
C LEU A 150 13.32 6.38 -10.41
N ASP A 151 14.46 6.71 -9.82
CA ASP A 151 15.74 6.11 -10.23
C ASP A 151 15.76 4.60 -9.96
N ALA A 152 15.21 4.16 -8.80
CA ALA A 152 15.08 2.74 -8.49
C ALA A 152 14.11 2.03 -9.45
N VAL A 153 12.97 2.65 -9.78
CA VAL A 153 12.03 2.15 -10.79
C VAL A 153 12.70 1.98 -12.14
N ARG A 154 13.36 3.03 -12.64
CA ARG A 154 14.06 3.03 -13.94
C ARG A 154 15.21 2.03 -14.01
N ALA A 155 15.88 1.78 -12.89
CA ALA A 155 16.90 0.74 -12.80
C ALA A 155 16.33 -0.68 -12.79
N GLY A 156 15.00 -0.84 -12.70
CA GLY A 156 14.33 -2.13 -12.69
C GLY A 156 14.32 -2.82 -11.33
N ALA A 157 14.31 -2.06 -10.22
CA ALA A 157 14.20 -2.62 -8.88
C ALA A 157 12.87 -3.35 -8.67
N PHE A 158 11.79 -2.86 -9.27
CA PHE A 158 10.50 -3.54 -9.31
C PHE A 158 10.39 -4.49 -10.50
N THR A 159 9.65 -5.58 -10.31
CA THR A 159 9.38 -6.56 -11.36
C THR A 159 8.06 -7.30 -11.10
N VAL A 160 7.70 -8.22 -11.98
CA VAL A 160 6.46 -9.00 -11.90
C VAL A 160 6.62 -10.27 -11.07
N PRO A 161 5.54 -10.82 -10.50
CA PRO A 161 5.53 -12.17 -9.95
C PRO A 161 6.03 -13.20 -10.98
N GLY A 162 6.87 -14.14 -10.54
CA GLY A 162 7.45 -15.17 -11.38
C GLY A 162 8.76 -14.78 -12.10
N ASP A 163 9.23 -13.54 -11.96
CA ASP A 163 10.59 -13.18 -12.36
C ASP A 163 11.61 -13.97 -11.52
N PRO A 164 12.54 -14.74 -12.14
CA PRO A 164 13.51 -15.56 -11.41
C PRO A 164 14.49 -14.73 -10.57
N ASP A 165 14.67 -13.46 -10.88
CA ASP A 165 15.52 -12.54 -10.11
C ASP A 165 14.74 -11.82 -8.99
N GLY A 166 13.46 -12.11 -8.84
CA GLY A 166 12.61 -11.55 -7.79
C GLY A 166 12.76 -12.29 -6.46
N CYS A 167 12.45 -11.61 -5.34
CA CYS A 167 12.69 -12.13 -3.99
C CYS A 167 11.44 -12.33 -3.13
N VAL A 168 10.24 -11.98 -3.64
CA VAL A 168 9.00 -12.11 -2.86
C VAL A 168 8.54 -13.57 -2.85
N GLU A 169 8.26 -14.09 -1.65
CA GLU A 169 7.75 -15.46 -1.43
C GLU A 169 6.24 -15.54 -1.67
N PHE A 170 5.82 -15.60 -2.94
CA PHE A 170 4.40 -15.56 -3.32
C PHE A 170 3.60 -16.76 -2.83
N ASP A 171 4.19 -17.94 -2.69
CA ASP A 171 3.49 -19.13 -2.19
C ASP A 171 2.96 -18.86 -0.77
N ALA A 172 3.79 -18.27 0.12
CA ALA A 172 3.39 -17.89 1.45
C ALA A 172 2.29 -16.80 1.45
N VAL A 173 2.38 -15.84 0.53
CA VAL A 173 1.35 -14.79 0.34
C VAL A 173 0.02 -15.41 -0.05
N PHE A 174 0.00 -16.29 -1.06
CA PHE A 174 -1.23 -16.93 -1.52
C PHE A 174 -1.83 -17.87 -0.48
N ASP A 175 -1.01 -18.62 0.25
CA ASP A 175 -1.47 -19.49 1.34
C ASP A 175 -2.20 -18.72 2.44
N LEU A 176 -1.70 -17.53 2.80
CA LEU A 176 -2.33 -16.69 3.83
C LEU A 176 -3.62 -16.03 3.32
N LEU A 177 -3.65 -15.56 2.08
CA LEU A 177 -4.85 -15.01 1.46
C LEU A 177 -5.95 -16.07 1.33
N ASP A 178 -5.60 -17.30 0.93
CA ASP A 178 -6.54 -18.44 0.83
C ASP A 178 -7.10 -18.82 2.21
N LYS A 179 -6.24 -18.94 3.22
CA LYS A 179 -6.65 -19.22 4.61
C LYS A 179 -7.58 -18.14 5.17
N ALA A 180 -7.39 -16.87 4.76
CA ALA A 180 -8.26 -15.77 5.15
C ALA A 180 -9.57 -15.72 4.33
N GLY A 181 -9.72 -16.58 3.31
CA GLY A 181 -10.89 -16.59 2.42
C GLY A 181 -10.97 -15.37 1.51
N TYR A 182 -9.82 -14.80 1.12
CA TYR A 182 -9.79 -13.65 0.23
C TYR A 182 -10.29 -14.02 -1.17
N THR A 183 -11.28 -13.27 -1.66
CA THR A 183 -11.90 -13.48 -2.99
C THR A 183 -11.91 -12.21 -3.84
N GLY A 184 -11.15 -11.19 -3.43
CA GLY A 184 -11.05 -9.91 -4.14
C GLY A 184 -10.13 -9.95 -5.36
N TRP A 185 -9.91 -8.79 -5.95
CA TRP A 185 -9.02 -8.63 -7.09
C TRP A 185 -7.54 -8.71 -6.66
N ILE A 186 -6.74 -9.35 -7.49
CA ILE A 186 -5.29 -9.38 -7.40
C ILE A 186 -4.75 -8.66 -8.63
N MET A 187 -4.14 -7.50 -8.42
CA MET A 187 -3.54 -6.69 -9.47
C MET A 187 -2.04 -6.95 -9.54
N VAL A 188 -1.56 -7.34 -10.70
CA VAL A 188 -0.12 -7.43 -10.97
C VAL A 188 0.37 -6.09 -11.46
N GLU A 189 1.34 -5.52 -10.75
CA GLU A 189 1.96 -4.23 -11.07
C GLU A 189 3.48 -4.38 -11.07
N ALA A 190 4.17 -3.76 -12.00
CA ALA A 190 5.61 -3.88 -12.14
C ALA A 190 6.39 -2.59 -11.88
N GLU A 191 5.74 -1.45 -11.68
CA GLU A 191 6.40 -0.13 -11.57
C GLU A 191 7.53 0.00 -12.63
N GLN A 192 7.17 0.02 -13.88
CA GLN A 192 8.13 0.14 -14.99
C GLN A 192 7.82 1.37 -15.84
N ASP A 193 8.89 2.01 -16.40
CA ASP A 193 8.76 3.08 -17.39
C ASP A 193 8.34 2.54 -18.77
#